data_172f0b28f8992ea5ee0d22ace7efa099
#
_entry.id   172f0b28f8992ea5ee0d22ace7efa099
#
_cell.length_a   1.000
_cell.length_b   1.000
_cell.length_c   1.000
_cell.angle_alpha   90.00
_cell.angle_beta   90.00
_cell.angle_gamma   90.00
#
_symmetry.space_group_name_H-M   'P 1'
#
loop_
_entity.id
_entity.type
_entity.pdbx_description
1 polymer ?
#
loop_
_entity_poly.entity_id
_entity_poly.type
_entity_poly.pdbx_seq_one_letter_code
_entity_poly.pdbx_strand_id
1 'polypeptide(L)'
;MIKVSNEQQIQIIASRDEMNLVEFPFTLLSKRNKNQKTIEFSDWTTANGEAAKREWIVTGSDKYGLPTAGDEELYIALMKVSKDMNFENRRIPIVRYQIAKLMGWGLDGKSYERIEQGLDRLSGVRIKAKNAFWDNEKKKYVTVNFGIIDDYYLYDEKPGKKSDLSQEEFPISNFSWNEILFNSFKAGNIKTVDAKFYFALKSPITKRLYRFLDKKKYGGKPKFEIGIKKLAALLPLKDDYPSHIKSTLEKAHDELTEKGFLSSVDYEKARGGEGKIVYRFPRKLSNRSKTKESGVELLPQNKESNDLLKLLEERGITKRIAKTLANTYSTSQIKVQIDVFDLLKSNKSPLVSKNPAGFLRKAIEEGYQPPKEYLDQQDRKDKEQKKEDRQERWLKR
;
A
#
# COMPACT_ATOMS: atom_id res chain seq x y z
N MET A 1 22.64 -2.26 -35.45
CA MET A 1 22.50 -2.95 -34.16
C MET A 1 22.43 -1.88 -33.06
N ILE A 2 21.24 -1.54 -32.62
CA ILE A 2 21.01 -0.58 -31.53
C ILE A 2 20.89 -1.38 -30.25
N LYS A 3 21.88 -1.21 -29.34
CA LYS A 3 21.83 -1.77 -28.00
C LYS A 3 20.76 -1.02 -27.21
N VAL A 4 19.67 -1.68 -26.90
CA VAL A 4 18.67 -1.20 -25.94
C VAL A 4 19.25 -1.45 -24.55
N SER A 5 19.63 -0.40 -23.86
CA SER A 5 20.03 -0.44 -22.44
C SER A 5 18.79 -0.65 -21.60
N ASN A 6 18.69 -1.83 -20.97
CA ASN A 6 17.66 -2.18 -20.01
C ASN A 6 17.98 -1.54 -18.63
N GLU A 7 17.72 -0.25 -18.46
CA GLU A 7 17.61 0.34 -17.13
C GLU A 7 16.15 0.23 -16.67
N GLN A 8 15.83 -0.86 -16.00
CA GLN A 8 14.58 -0.99 -15.27
C GLN A 8 14.61 -0.02 -14.07
N GLN A 9 14.00 1.15 -14.24
CA GLN A 9 13.60 1.99 -13.11
C GLN A 9 12.74 1.15 -12.16
N ILE A 10 13.20 0.99 -10.93
CA ILE A 10 12.48 0.31 -9.86
C ILE A 10 11.29 1.20 -9.49
N GLN A 11 10.17 1.05 -10.19
CA GLN A 11 8.91 1.64 -9.78
C GLN A 11 8.47 0.95 -8.49
N ILE A 12 8.49 1.67 -7.38
CA ILE A 12 7.88 1.21 -6.12
C ILE A 12 6.38 1.11 -6.38
N ILE A 13 5.87 -0.12 -6.50
CA ILE A 13 4.42 -0.37 -6.60
C ILE A 13 3.83 -0.17 -5.20
N ALA A 14 3.51 1.07 -4.87
CA ALA A 14 2.91 1.41 -3.58
C ALA A 14 1.43 1.05 -3.57
N SER A 15 0.99 0.25 -2.60
CA SER A 15 -0.40 0.02 -2.23
C SER A 15 -0.76 0.78 -0.96
N ARG A 16 -1.96 0.54 -0.46
CA ARG A 16 -2.42 1.00 0.85
C ARG A 16 -2.86 -0.19 1.69
N ASP A 17 -2.93 0.01 3.00
CA ASP A 17 -3.39 -0.98 3.95
C ASP A 17 -4.15 -0.29 5.09
N GLU A 18 -5.30 -0.82 5.48
CA GLU A 18 -6.14 -0.23 6.50
C GLU A 18 -5.61 -0.59 7.89
N MET A 19 -5.49 0.41 8.76
CA MET A 19 -4.73 0.32 10.01
C MET A 19 -5.32 -0.63 11.05
N ASN A 20 -6.64 -0.84 11.08
CA ASN A 20 -7.27 -1.83 11.97
C ASN A 20 -7.02 -3.25 11.44
N LEU A 21 -7.11 -3.48 10.13
CA LEU A 21 -6.82 -4.78 9.50
C LEU A 21 -5.31 -5.11 9.47
N VAL A 22 -4.43 -4.12 9.61
CA VAL A 22 -3.01 -4.35 9.87
C VAL A 22 -2.79 -4.81 11.32
N GLU A 23 -3.48 -4.20 12.28
CA GLU A 23 -3.32 -4.55 13.70
C GLU A 23 -3.85 -5.95 14.01
N PHE A 24 -5.06 -6.26 13.54
CA PHE A 24 -5.76 -7.49 13.90
C PHE A 24 -5.87 -8.45 12.71
N PRO A 25 -5.85 -9.79 12.97
CA PRO A 25 -5.96 -10.78 11.91
C PRO A 25 -7.38 -10.85 11.33
N PHE A 26 -7.48 -11.13 10.03
CA PHE A 26 -8.75 -11.48 9.40
C PHE A 26 -8.64 -12.70 8.48
N THR A 27 -7.45 -13.31 8.38
CA THR A 27 -7.16 -14.43 7.50
C THR A 27 -6.47 -15.56 8.24
N LEU A 28 -6.70 -16.80 7.80
CA LEU A 28 -5.94 -17.97 8.21
C LEU A 28 -4.61 -18.03 7.45
N LEU A 29 -3.51 -18.23 8.15
CA LEU A 29 -2.17 -18.32 7.55
C LEU A 29 -1.76 -19.75 7.18
N SER A 30 -2.45 -20.76 7.72
CA SER A 30 -2.13 -22.16 7.51
C SER A 30 -3.30 -22.94 6.90
N LYS A 31 -3.01 -23.78 5.91
CA LYS A 31 -3.99 -24.71 5.32
C LYS A 31 -4.45 -25.79 6.32
N ARG A 32 -3.68 -26.07 7.38
CA ARG A 32 -4.06 -27.02 8.44
C ARG A 32 -5.27 -26.57 9.25
N ASN A 33 -5.62 -25.28 9.16
CA ASN A 33 -6.71 -24.66 9.91
C ASN A 33 -8.03 -24.57 9.15
N LYS A 34 -8.21 -25.30 8.05
CA LYS A 34 -9.40 -25.22 7.18
C LYS A 34 -10.74 -25.38 7.91
N ASN A 35 -10.76 -26.15 9.00
CA ASN A 35 -11.99 -26.39 9.78
C ASN A 35 -12.24 -25.34 10.86
N GLN A 36 -11.35 -24.34 10.99
CA GLN A 36 -11.56 -23.26 11.94
C GLN A 36 -12.66 -22.33 11.41
N LYS A 37 -13.67 -22.09 12.25
CA LYS A 37 -14.83 -21.25 11.89
C LYS A 37 -14.67 -19.81 12.33
N THR A 38 -13.78 -19.54 13.30
CA THR A 38 -13.63 -18.24 13.95
C THR A 38 -12.15 -17.94 14.22
N ILE A 39 -11.72 -16.71 14.01
CA ILE A 39 -10.45 -16.19 14.52
C ILE A 39 -10.80 -15.23 15.67
N GLU A 40 -10.21 -15.42 16.82
CA GLU A 40 -10.47 -14.59 18.00
C GLU A 40 -9.17 -14.01 18.55
N PHE A 41 -9.23 -12.74 18.92
CA PHE A 41 -8.19 -12.06 19.66
C PHE A 41 -8.83 -11.22 20.76
N SER A 42 -8.27 -11.29 21.97
CA SER A 42 -8.67 -10.38 23.04
C SER A 42 -7.46 -10.00 23.91
N ASP A 43 -7.44 -8.78 24.36
CA ASP A 43 -6.50 -8.29 25.37
C ASP A 43 -7.09 -7.12 26.16
N TRP A 44 -6.37 -6.69 27.20
CA TRP A 44 -6.67 -5.48 27.94
C TRP A 44 -5.80 -4.32 27.45
N THR A 45 -6.40 -3.16 27.28
CA THR A 45 -5.71 -1.94 26.86
C THR A 45 -6.39 -0.72 27.51
N THR A 46 -5.75 0.43 27.38
CA THR A 46 -6.41 1.70 27.64
C THR A 46 -7.13 2.12 26.35
N ALA A 47 -8.45 2.14 26.38
CA ALA A 47 -9.30 2.61 25.29
C ALA A 47 -10.07 3.84 25.76
N ASN A 48 -9.95 4.94 25.01
CA ASN A 48 -10.63 6.21 25.29
C ASN A 48 -10.36 6.76 26.72
N GLY A 49 -9.18 6.49 27.26
CA GLY A 49 -8.77 6.94 28.61
C GLY A 49 -9.03 5.95 29.75
N GLU A 50 -9.76 4.87 29.49
CA GLU A 50 -10.12 3.86 30.49
C GLU A 50 -9.56 2.48 30.15
N ALA A 51 -9.35 1.65 31.20
CA ALA A 51 -8.99 0.25 31.00
C ALA A 51 -10.17 -0.51 30.41
N ALA A 52 -9.99 -1.07 29.22
CA ALA A 52 -11.04 -1.77 28.50
C ALA A 52 -10.53 -3.08 27.91
N LYS A 53 -11.39 -4.11 27.91
CA LYS A 53 -11.15 -5.33 27.15
C LYS A 53 -11.43 -5.06 25.69
N ARG A 54 -10.41 -5.31 24.83
CA ARG A 54 -10.58 -5.34 23.38
C ARG A 54 -10.91 -6.76 22.95
N GLU A 55 -11.86 -6.87 22.03
CA GLU A 55 -12.21 -8.15 21.42
C GLU A 55 -12.31 -7.96 19.91
N TRP A 56 -11.70 -8.87 19.17
CA TRP A 56 -11.73 -8.93 17.72
C TRP A 56 -12.07 -10.34 17.28
N ILE A 57 -13.24 -10.50 16.69
CA ILE A 57 -13.81 -11.80 16.33
C ILE A 57 -14.10 -11.79 14.84
N VAL A 58 -13.51 -12.73 14.10
CA VAL A 58 -13.73 -12.90 12.65
C VAL A 58 -14.43 -14.21 12.43
N THR A 59 -15.57 -14.16 11.74
CA THR A 59 -16.35 -15.35 11.35
C THR A 59 -16.45 -15.40 9.83
N GLY A 60 -16.21 -16.58 9.25
CA GLY A 60 -16.44 -16.83 7.83
C GLY A 60 -17.89 -17.27 7.57
N SER A 61 -18.30 -17.25 6.30
CA SER A 61 -19.55 -17.90 5.90
C SER A 61 -19.43 -19.41 6.08
N ASP A 62 -20.55 -20.09 6.30
CA ASP A 62 -20.51 -21.54 6.48
C ASP A 62 -20.05 -22.27 5.21
N LYS A 63 -20.45 -21.80 4.04
CA LYS A 63 -20.09 -22.38 2.74
C LYS A 63 -18.64 -22.11 2.34
N TYR A 64 -18.16 -20.88 2.48
CA TYR A 64 -16.86 -20.48 1.94
C TYR A 64 -15.75 -20.47 2.98
N GLY A 65 -16.10 -20.48 4.27
CA GLY A 65 -15.16 -20.47 5.39
C GLY A 65 -14.53 -19.09 5.64
N LEU A 66 -13.47 -19.10 6.44
CA LEU A 66 -12.66 -17.91 6.74
C LEU A 66 -11.76 -17.54 5.56
N PRO A 67 -11.47 -16.25 5.36
CA PRO A 67 -10.43 -15.81 4.43
C PRO A 67 -9.09 -16.46 4.72
N THR A 68 -8.34 -16.73 3.66
CA THR A 68 -7.03 -17.38 3.67
C THR A 68 -5.91 -16.38 3.39
N ALA A 69 -4.68 -16.83 3.48
CA ALA A 69 -3.52 -16.01 3.12
C ALA A 69 -3.56 -15.50 1.66
N GLY A 70 -4.11 -16.29 0.72
CA GLY A 70 -4.31 -15.84 -0.65
C GLY A 70 -5.33 -14.70 -0.76
N ASP A 71 -6.31 -14.68 0.13
CA ASP A 71 -7.31 -13.61 0.16
C ASP A 71 -6.76 -12.33 0.82
N GLU A 72 -5.74 -12.46 1.69
CA GLU A 72 -4.97 -11.30 2.17
C GLU A 72 -4.16 -10.67 1.02
N GLU A 73 -3.57 -11.50 0.15
CA GLU A 73 -2.90 -11.01 -1.07
C GLU A 73 -3.90 -10.31 -2.00
N LEU A 74 -5.08 -10.90 -2.21
CA LEU A 74 -6.15 -10.30 -2.99
C LEU A 74 -6.59 -8.97 -2.38
N TYR A 75 -6.80 -8.89 -1.06
CA TYR A 75 -7.12 -7.64 -0.37
C TYR A 75 -6.08 -6.53 -0.66
N ILE A 76 -4.79 -6.82 -0.56
CA ILE A 76 -3.72 -5.85 -0.86
C ILE A 76 -3.72 -5.43 -2.35
N ALA A 77 -4.05 -6.35 -3.26
CA ALA A 77 -4.20 -6.04 -4.68
C ALA A 77 -5.43 -5.14 -4.93
N LEU A 78 -6.57 -5.42 -4.30
CA LEU A 78 -7.79 -4.58 -4.38
C LEU A 78 -7.54 -3.17 -3.80
N MET A 79 -6.80 -3.07 -2.69
CA MET A 79 -6.37 -1.79 -2.12
C MET A 79 -5.47 -1.00 -3.08
N LYS A 80 -4.61 -1.70 -3.85
CA LYS A 80 -3.77 -1.05 -4.87
C LYS A 80 -4.62 -0.47 -6.01
N VAL A 81 -5.58 -1.25 -6.52
CA VAL A 81 -6.51 -0.77 -7.57
C VAL A 81 -7.31 0.44 -7.06
N SER A 82 -7.85 0.36 -5.84
CA SER A 82 -8.59 1.47 -5.23
C SER A 82 -7.75 2.72 -5.01
N LYS A 83 -6.48 2.55 -4.63
CA LYS A 83 -5.51 3.65 -4.52
C LYS A 83 -5.26 4.33 -5.86
N ASP A 84 -5.15 3.55 -6.94
CA ASP A 84 -4.94 4.10 -8.29
C ASP A 84 -6.12 4.94 -8.77
N MET A 85 -7.31 4.68 -8.19
CA MET A 85 -8.54 5.47 -8.35
C MET A 85 -8.78 6.47 -7.22
N ASN A 86 -7.74 6.80 -6.43
CA ASN A 86 -7.77 7.76 -5.31
C ASN A 86 -8.88 7.50 -4.26
N PHE A 87 -9.40 6.28 -4.15
CA PHE A 87 -10.54 5.95 -3.28
C PHE A 87 -11.75 6.88 -3.48
N GLU A 88 -12.02 7.32 -4.72
CA GLU A 88 -13.13 8.23 -5.01
C GLU A 88 -14.48 7.55 -4.78
N ASN A 89 -14.62 6.33 -5.27
CA ASN A 89 -15.85 5.55 -5.19
C ASN A 89 -15.65 4.28 -4.37
N ARG A 90 -16.72 3.85 -3.69
CA ARG A 90 -16.76 2.59 -2.95
C ARG A 90 -16.81 1.37 -3.89
N ARG A 91 -17.47 1.51 -5.05
CA ARG A 91 -17.54 0.51 -6.12
C ARG A 91 -16.37 0.69 -7.06
N ILE A 92 -15.54 -0.34 -7.14
CA ILE A 92 -14.26 -0.33 -7.85
C ILE A 92 -14.32 -1.31 -9.02
N PRO A 93 -14.11 -0.86 -10.27
CA PRO A 93 -13.94 -1.75 -11.40
C PRO A 93 -12.67 -2.58 -11.28
N ILE A 94 -12.73 -3.84 -11.69
CA ILE A 94 -11.60 -4.76 -11.65
C ILE A 94 -11.47 -5.57 -12.93
N VAL A 95 -10.23 -5.96 -13.24
CA VAL A 95 -9.90 -6.91 -14.30
C VAL A 95 -9.10 -8.05 -13.67
N ARG A 96 -9.63 -9.27 -13.70
CA ARG A 96 -9.00 -10.45 -13.07
C ARG A 96 -7.56 -10.67 -13.53
N TYR A 97 -7.29 -10.44 -14.82
CA TYR A 97 -5.94 -10.49 -15.38
C TYR A 97 -4.96 -9.53 -14.67
N GLN A 98 -5.37 -8.28 -14.48
CA GLN A 98 -4.52 -7.27 -13.82
C GLN A 98 -4.25 -7.62 -12.35
N ILE A 99 -5.27 -8.12 -11.65
CA ILE A 99 -5.15 -8.58 -10.25
C ILE A 99 -4.19 -9.76 -10.16
N ALA A 100 -4.35 -10.81 -11.00
CA ALA A 100 -3.46 -11.95 -11.03
C ALA A 100 -2.01 -11.55 -11.33
N LYS A 101 -1.81 -10.68 -12.32
CA LYS A 101 -0.50 -10.13 -12.68
C LYS A 101 0.14 -9.34 -11.53
N LEU A 102 -0.63 -8.52 -10.82
CA LEU A 102 -0.15 -7.73 -9.67
C LEU A 102 0.31 -8.63 -8.52
N MET A 103 -0.43 -9.71 -8.27
CA MET A 103 -0.09 -10.70 -7.24
C MET A 103 1.02 -11.67 -7.66
N GLY A 104 1.48 -11.64 -8.91
CA GLY A 104 2.43 -12.61 -9.45
C GLY A 104 1.86 -14.03 -9.57
N TRP A 105 0.52 -14.16 -9.67
CA TRP A 105 -0.15 -15.43 -9.90
C TRP A 105 -0.14 -15.80 -11.39
N GLY A 106 -0.38 -17.07 -11.70
CA GLY A 106 -0.56 -17.51 -13.09
C GLY A 106 -1.70 -16.75 -13.78
N LEU A 107 -1.60 -16.57 -15.09
CA LEU A 107 -2.63 -15.91 -15.91
C LEU A 107 -3.53 -16.98 -16.56
N ASP A 108 -4.08 -17.86 -15.74
CA ASP A 108 -4.84 -19.04 -16.12
C ASP A 108 -6.20 -19.12 -15.40
N GLY A 109 -7.04 -20.05 -15.83
CA GLY A 109 -8.37 -20.26 -15.25
C GLY A 109 -8.33 -20.59 -13.76
N LYS A 110 -7.29 -21.31 -13.28
CA LYS A 110 -7.14 -21.65 -11.84
C LYS A 110 -6.92 -20.41 -11.00
N SER A 111 -6.12 -19.45 -11.50
CA SER A 111 -5.89 -18.21 -10.81
C SER A 111 -7.14 -17.33 -10.79
N TYR A 112 -7.91 -17.31 -11.87
CA TYR A 112 -9.18 -16.57 -11.92
C TYR A 112 -10.24 -17.17 -10.99
N GLU A 113 -10.35 -18.49 -10.92
CA GLU A 113 -11.19 -19.19 -9.95
C GLU A 113 -10.76 -18.89 -8.50
N ARG A 114 -9.45 -18.85 -8.23
CA ARG A 114 -8.95 -18.47 -6.89
C ARG A 114 -9.29 -17.03 -6.52
N ILE A 115 -9.31 -16.10 -7.48
CA ILE A 115 -9.74 -14.72 -7.25
C ILE A 115 -11.23 -14.72 -6.90
N GLU A 116 -12.08 -15.42 -7.65
CA GLU A 116 -13.51 -15.54 -7.38
C GLU A 116 -13.77 -16.12 -5.99
N GLN A 117 -13.17 -17.26 -5.66
CA GLN A 117 -13.27 -17.87 -4.33
C GLN A 117 -12.76 -16.94 -3.22
N GLY A 118 -11.77 -16.09 -3.51
CA GLY A 118 -11.28 -15.06 -2.59
C GLY A 118 -12.31 -13.95 -2.38
N LEU A 119 -12.98 -13.52 -3.44
CA LEU A 119 -14.08 -12.54 -3.35
C LEU A 119 -15.26 -13.10 -2.57
N ASP A 120 -15.61 -14.38 -2.77
CA ASP A 120 -16.64 -15.11 -2.00
C ASP A 120 -16.32 -15.05 -0.49
N ARG A 121 -15.08 -15.37 -0.10
CA ARG A 121 -14.69 -15.33 1.32
C ARG A 121 -14.62 -13.91 1.88
N LEU A 122 -14.14 -12.94 1.09
CA LEU A 122 -14.06 -11.54 1.52
C LEU A 122 -15.44 -10.88 1.65
N SER A 123 -16.43 -11.27 0.85
CA SER A 123 -17.82 -10.81 0.97
C SER A 123 -18.59 -11.54 2.07
N GLY A 124 -18.24 -12.82 2.31
CA GLY A 124 -18.90 -13.64 3.33
C GLY A 124 -18.35 -13.49 4.75
N VAL A 125 -17.22 -12.78 4.94
CA VAL A 125 -16.60 -12.60 6.26
C VAL A 125 -17.28 -11.50 7.06
N ARG A 126 -17.46 -11.75 8.38
CA ARG A 126 -17.92 -10.71 9.34
C ARG A 126 -16.89 -10.55 10.45
N ILE A 127 -16.64 -9.31 10.79
CA ILE A 127 -15.67 -8.91 11.81
C ILE A 127 -16.40 -8.10 12.89
N LYS A 128 -16.45 -8.65 14.11
CA LYS A 128 -16.96 -7.93 15.28
C LYS A 128 -15.78 -7.41 16.09
N ALA A 129 -15.61 -6.10 16.11
CA ALA A 129 -14.62 -5.42 16.91
C ALA A 129 -15.30 -4.73 18.08
N LYS A 130 -14.94 -5.08 19.33
CA LYS A 130 -15.40 -4.40 20.54
C LYS A 130 -14.23 -3.66 21.16
N ASN A 131 -14.33 -2.34 21.27
CA ASN A 131 -13.26 -1.45 21.73
C ASN A 131 -11.93 -1.66 21.00
N ALA A 132 -11.99 -2.15 19.74
CA ALA A 132 -10.81 -2.57 18.97
C ALA A 132 -10.69 -1.88 17.61
N PHE A 133 -11.78 -1.31 17.08
CA PHE A 133 -11.77 -0.57 15.84
C PHE A 133 -11.49 0.92 16.13
N TRP A 134 -10.38 1.44 15.61
CA TRP A 134 -10.08 2.86 15.68
C TRP A 134 -10.85 3.63 14.62
N ASP A 135 -11.77 4.49 15.05
CA ASP A 135 -12.46 5.45 14.21
C ASP A 135 -11.60 6.72 14.09
N ASN A 136 -10.98 6.91 12.94
CA ASN A 136 -10.03 8.01 12.73
C ASN A 136 -10.73 9.37 12.56
N GLU A 137 -12.01 9.40 12.22
CA GLU A 137 -12.81 10.62 12.18
C GLU A 137 -13.16 11.08 13.60
N LYS A 138 -13.67 10.16 14.43
CA LYS A 138 -14.07 10.44 15.81
C LYS A 138 -12.92 10.38 16.81
N LYS A 139 -11.70 9.96 16.37
CA LYS A 139 -10.50 9.81 17.21
C LYS A 139 -10.72 8.96 18.47
N LYS A 140 -11.48 7.87 18.34
CA LYS A 140 -11.77 6.95 19.46
C LYS A 140 -11.92 5.50 19.01
N TYR A 141 -11.75 4.59 19.95
CA TYR A 141 -12.10 3.18 19.74
C TYR A 141 -13.61 2.99 19.83
N VAL A 142 -14.16 2.24 18.89
CA VAL A 142 -15.61 1.96 18.82
C VAL A 142 -15.88 0.46 18.75
N THR A 143 -17.12 0.09 19.01
CA THR A 143 -17.66 -1.25 18.78
C THR A 143 -18.40 -1.27 17.46
N VAL A 144 -17.97 -2.11 16.52
CA VAL A 144 -18.58 -2.24 15.19
C VAL A 144 -18.64 -3.70 14.75
N ASN A 145 -19.55 -3.99 13.83
CA ASN A 145 -19.64 -5.27 13.13
C ASN A 145 -19.71 -4.99 11.63
N PHE A 146 -18.72 -5.43 10.87
CA PHE A 146 -18.55 -5.08 9.46
C PHE A 146 -18.01 -6.25 8.63
N GLY A 147 -18.14 -6.16 7.31
CA GLY A 147 -17.48 -7.03 6.34
C GLY A 147 -16.24 -6.38 5.72
N ILE A 148 -15.58 -7.06 4.80
CA ILE A 148 -14.46 -6.49 4.03
C ILE A 148 -14.99 -5.91 2.73
N ILE A 149 -15.71 -6.69 1.94
CA ILE A 149 -16.45 -6.23 0.76
C ILE A 149 -17.95 -6.55 0.95
N ASP A 150 -18.82 -5.76 0.36
CA ASP A 150 -20.28 -5.98 0.47
C ASP A 150 -20.78 -6.86 -0.65
N ASP A 151 -20.36 -6.59 -1.86
CA ASP A 151 -20.77 -7.30 -3.08
C ASP A 151 -19.67 -7.27 -4.15
N TYR A 152 -19.80 -8.15 -5.13
CA TYR A 152 -19.00 -8.13 -6.35
C TYR A 152 -19.82 -8.62 -7.55
N TYR A 153 -19.40 -8.19 -8.75
CA TYR A 153 -19.91 -8.66 -10.03
C TYR A 153 -18.74 -9.10 -10.90
N LEU A 154 -18.78 -10.34 -11.40
CA LEU A 154 -17.82 -10.84 -12.37
C LEU A 154 -18.55 -11.12 -13.68
N TYR A 155 -18.01 -10.59 -14.75
CA TYR A 155 -18.48 -10.85 -16.10
C TYR A 155 -17.42 -11.70 -16.82
N ASP A 156 -17.88 -12.77 -17.49
CA ASP A 156 -17.00 -13.65 -18.24
C ASP A 156 -16.57 -12.96 -19.53
N GLU A 157 -15.32 -12.53 -19.58
CA GLU A 157 -14.67 -12.16 -20.83
C GLU A 157 -14.40 -13.44 -21.65
N LYS A 158 -15.33 -13.83 -22.53
CA LYS A 158 -15.05 -14.87 -23.52
C LYS A 158 -14.17 -14.26 -24.62
N PRO A 159 -12.90 -14.63 -24.75
CA PRO A 159 -12.11 -14.20 -25.89
C PRO A 159 -12.73 -14.79 -27.16
N GLY A 160 -13.22 -13.94 -28.07
CA GLY A 160 -13.50 -14.33 -29.45
C GLY A 160 -14.94 -14.33 -29.95
N LYS A 161 -15.95 -13.95 -29.18
CA LYS A 161 -17.23 -13.56 -29.76
C LYS A 161 -17.32 -12.04 -29.80
N LYS A 162 -17.07 -11.44 -30.98
CA LYS A 162 -17.59 -10.11 -31.26
C LYS A 162 -19.11 -10.20 -31.09
N SER A 163 -19.62 -9.69 -29.97
CA SER A 163 -21.04 -9.48 -29.82
C SER A 163 -21.41 -8.33 -30.76
N ASP A 164 -22.52 -8.46 -31.50
CA ASP A 164 -23.10 -7.40 -32.32
C ASP A 164 -23.63 -6.21 -31.49
N LEU A 165 -23.21 -6.12 -30.23
CA LEU A 165 -23.52 -5.00 -29.35
C LEU A 165 -22.48 -3.88 -29.58
N SER A 166 -22.97 -2.71 -29.91
CA SER A 166 -22.21 -1.47 -30.04
C SER A 166 -21.21 -1.31 -28.88
N GLN A 167 -20.02 -0.76 -29.12
CA GLN A 167 -18.87 -0.65 -28.20
C GLN A 167 -19.15 0.07 -26.86
N GLU A 168 -20.38 0.44 -26.55
CA GLU A 168 -20.73 1.31 -25.42
C GLU A 168 -21.16 0.60 -24.14
N GLU A 169 -21.39 -0.72 -24.12
CA GLU A 169 -21.95 -1.38 -22.91
C GLU A 169 -21.39 -2.79 -22.60
N PHE A 170 -20.09 -2.98 -22.56
CA PHE A 170 -19.58 -4.17 -21.90
C PHE A 170 -19.63 -4.00 -20.37
N PRO A 171 -20.39 -4.83 -19.65
CA PRO A 171 -20.42 -4.74 -18.20
C PRO A 171 -19.04 -5.02 -17.62
N ILE A 172 -18.53 -4.09 -16.83
CA ILE A 172 -17.20 -4.17 -16.23
C ILE A 172 -17.32 -4.89 -14.88
N SER A 173 -16.53 -5.96 -14.69
CA SER A 173 -16.40 -6.63 -13.39
C SER A 173 -16.02 -5.63 -12.31
N ASN A 174 -16.63 -5.72 -11.14
CA ASN A 174 -16.43 -4.76 -10.07
C ASN A 174 -16.72 -5.37 -8.70
N PHE A 175 -16.30 -4.68 -7.64
CA PHE A 175 -16.65 -5.00 -6.26
C PHE A 175 -16.94 -3.72 -5.47
N SER A 176 -17.64 -3.85 -4.34
CA SER A 176 -17.90 -2.74 -3.41
C SER A 176 -17.22 -2.98 -2.08
N TRP A 177 -16.37 -2.05 -1.64
CA TRP A 177 -15.89 -2.07 -0.26
C TRP A 177 -17.04 -1.99 0.74
N ASN A 178 -16.90 -2.66 1.88
CA ASN A 178 -17.82 -2.41 2.98
C ASN A 178 -17.77 -0.92 3.41
N GLU A 179 -18.93 -0.36 3.70
CA GLU A 179 -19.06 1.07 3.98
C GLU A 179 -18.22 1.54 5.17
N ILE A 180 -18.17 0.75 6.26
CA ILE A 180 -17.38 1.09 7.45
C ILE A 180 -15.88 1.15 7.12
N LEU A 181 -15.38 0.19 6.33
CA LEU A 181 -14.00 0.21 5.87
C LEU A 181 -13.73 1.36 4.92
N PHE A 182 -14.62 1.61 3.97
CA PHE A 182 -14.44 2.70 3.01
C PHE A 182 -14.40 4.06 3.72
N ASN A 183 -15.26 4.28 4.71
CA ASN A 183 -15.23 5.48 5.55
C ASN A 183 -13.92 5.58 6.34
N SER A 184 -13.36 4.46 6.82
CA SER A 184 -12.03 4.42 7.45
C SER A 184 -10.93 4.84 6.46
N PHE A 185 -11.02 4.42 5.18
CA PHE A 185 -10.07 4.86 4.14
C PHE A 185 -10.18 6.37 3.90
N LYS A 186 -11.39 6.90 3.74
CA LYS A 186 -11.66 8.33 3.54
C LYS A 186 -11.20 9.18 4.72
N ALA A 187 -11.33 8.67 5.94
CA ALA A 187 -10.83 9.31 7.15
C ALA A 187 -9.30 9.24 7.30
N GLY A 188 -8.58 8.66 6.31
CA GLY A 188 -7.14 8.57 6.30
C GLY A 188 -6.54 7.51 7.23
N ASN A 189 -7.34 6.54 7.73
CA ASN A 189 -6.85 5.44 8.56
C ASN A 189 -6.16 4.34 7.74
N ILE A 190 -5.35 4.75 6.77
CA ILE A 190 -4.60 3.91 5.85
C ILE A 190 -3.12 4.26 5.87
N LYS A 191 -2.28 3.28 5.64
CA LYS A 191 -0.82 3.46 5.51
C LYS A 191 -0.35 2.99 4.14
N THR A 192 0.78 3.52 3.68
CA THR A 192 1.46 3.02 2.49
C THR A 192 2.11 1.67 2.79
N VAL A 193 1.96 0.74 1.86
CA VAL A 193 2.63 -0.57 1.85
C VAL A 193 3.43 -0.70 0.55
N ASP A 194 4.65 -1.18 0.63
CA ASP A 194 5.43 -1.57 -0.55
C ASP A 194 4.87 -2.91 -1.08
N ALA A 195 4.00 -2.83 -2.08
CA ALA A 195 3.36 -3.99 -2.66
C ALA A 195 4.35 -4.91 -3.39
N LYS A 196 5.40 -4.34 -4.02
CA LYS A 196 6.46 -5.13 -4.67
C LYS A 196 7.19 -5.99 -3.64
N PHE A 197 7.59 -5.38 -2.53
CA PHE A 197 8.22 -6.10 -1.42
C PHE A 197 7.27 -7.14 -0.83
N TYR A 198 6.02 -6.78 -0.56
CA TYR A 198 5.00 -7.66 0.00
C TYR A 198 4.76 -8.92 -0.86
N PHE A 199 4.52 -8.74 -2.17
CA PHE A 199 4.28 -9.87 -3.06
C PHE A 199 5.52 -10.74 -3.31
N ALA A 200 6.74 -10.18 -3.14
CA ALA A 200 8.00 -10.93 -3.23
C ALA A 200 8.32 -11.77 -1.98
N LEU A 201 7.56 -11.64 -0.90
CA LEU A 201 7.71 -12.49 0.29
C LEU A 201 7.11 -13.87 0.04
N LYS A 202 7.81 -14.92 0.53
CA LYS A 202 7.51 -16.32 0.18
C LYS A 202 6.37 -16.91 1.01
N SER A 203 6.38 -16.67 2.33
CA SER A 203 5.44 -17.35 3.22
C SER A 203 4.29 -16.45 3.67
N PRO A 204 3.08 -17.02 3.92
CA PRO A 204 1.96 -16.30 4.51
C PRO A 204 2.30 -15.63 5.84
N ILE A 205 3.06 -16.32 6.68
CA ILE A 205 3.50 -15.81 7.99
C ILE A 205 4.41 -14.61 7.80
N THR A 206 5.37 -14.67 6.87
CA THR A 206 6.26 -13.55 6.56
C THR A 206 5.48 -12.33 6.05
N LYS A 207 4.50 -12.53 5.14
CA LYS A 207 3.64 -11.47 4.60
C LYS A 207 2.83 -10.78 5.70
N ARG A 208 2.18 -11.56 6.57
CA ARG A 208 1.39 -11.03 7.68
C ARG A 208 2.28 -10.33 8.71
N LEU A 209 3.42 -10.92 9.07
CA LEU A 209 4.39 -10.33 9.99
C LEU A 209 4.95 -9.02 9.44
N TYR A 210 5.28 -8.97 8.15
CA TYR A 210 5.73 -7.73 7.49
C TYR A 210 4.68 -6.62 7.63
N ARG A 211 3.41 -6.86 7.27
CA ARG A 211 2.34 -5.87 7.40
C ARG A 211 2.24 -5.33 8.82
N PHE A 212 2.24 -6.23 9.81
CA PHE A 212 2.15 -5.88 11.21
C PHE A 212 3.36 -5.05 11.68
N LEU A 213 4.58 -5.50 11.41
CA LEU A 213 5.80 -4.80 11.81
C LEU A 213 6.02 -3.49 11.08
N ASP A 214 5.61 -3.39 9.83
CA ASP A 214 5.70 -2.14 9.06
C ASP A 214 4.81 -1.03 9.65
N LYS A 215 3.68 -1.38 10.26
CA LYS A 215 2.90 -0.46 11.11
C LYS A 215 3.69 -0.04 12.36
N LYS A 216 4.39 -0.97 13.01
CA LYS A 216 5.14 -0.70 14.26
C LYS A 216 6.42 0.10 14.01
N LYS A 217 7.00 0.00 12.82
CA LYS A 217 8.14 0.80 12.36
C LYS A 217 7.80 2.29 12.12
N TYR A 218 6.51 2.63 12.04
CA TYR A 218 6.05 3.99 11.77
C TYR A 218 6.62 5.01 12.78
N GLY A 219 6.97 6.19 12.27
CA GLY A 219 7.57 7.26 13.10
C GLY A 219 9.07 7.08 13.37
N GLY A 220 9.77 6.22 12.61
CA GLY A 220 11.23 6.05 12.71
C GLY A 220 11.69 5.32 13.98
N LYS A 221 10.80 4.59 14.64
CA LYS A 221 11.14 3.80 15.83
C LYS A 221 12.23 2.77 15.49
N PRO A 222 13.37 2.74 16.23
CA PRO A 222 14.46 1.82 15.94
C PRO A 222 14.17 0.39 16.34
N LYS A 223 13.21 0.19 17.26
CA LYS A 223 12.84 -1.13 17.80
C LYS A 223 11.36 -1.22 18.15
N PHE A 224 10.86 -2.45 18.16
CA PHE A 224 9.53 -2.80 18.65
C PHE A 224 9.61 -4.10 19.47
N GLU A 225 8.91 -4.15 20.60
CA GLU A 225 8.89 -5.29 21.51
C GLU A 225 7.46 -5.82 21.68
N ILE A 226 7.31 -7.14 21.72
CA ILE A 226 6.01 -7.79 21.90
C ILE A 226 6.18 -9.15 22.59
N GLY A 227 5.23 -9.52 23.45
CA GLY A 227 5.17 -10.86 24.04
C GLY A 227 4.94 -11.94 22.96
N ILE A 228 5.62 -13.08 23.09
CA ILE A 228 5.58 -14.18 22.11
C ILE A 228 4.14 -14.66 21.87
N LYS A 229 3.38 -14.94 22.94
CA LYS A 229 1.98 -15.40 22.85
C LYS A 229 1.07 -14.34 22.25
N LYS A 230 1.28 -13.06 22.61
CA LYS A 230 0.50 -11.95 22.03
C LYS A 230 0.74 -11.84 20.54
N LEU A 231 1.98 -11.97 20.06
CA LEU A 231 2.27 -11.99 18.64
C LEU A 231 1.63 -13.19 17.94
N ALA A 232 1.72 -14.39 18.53
CA ALA A 232 1.09 -15.59 17.98
C ALA A 232 -0.42 -15.42 17.80
N ALA A 233 -1.11 -14.79 18.75
CA ALA A 233 -2.53 -14.47 18.65
C ALA A 233 -2.83 -13.46 17.53
N LEU A 234 -1.97 -12.44 17.31
CA LEU A 234 -2.10 -11.45 16.23
C LEU A 234 -1.74 -11.99 14.84
N LEU A 235 -1.00 -13.11 14.78
CA LEU A 235 -0.67 -13.85 13.55
C LEU A 235 -1.52 -15.11 13.36
N PRO A 236 -2.67 -15.27 13.97
CA PRO A 236 -3.49 -16.44 14.31
C PRO A 236 -2.74 -17.79 14.18
N LEU A 237 -1.62 -17.89 14.90
CA LEU A 237 -0.87 -19.15 15.04
C LEU A 237 -1.57 -20.02 16.08
N LYS A 238 -1.62 -21.33 15.84
CA LYS A 238 -2.26 -22.28 16.77
C LYS A 238 -1.34 -22.78 17.89
N ASP A 239 -0.06 -22.37 17.84
CA ASP A 239 0.92 -22.84 18.79
C ASP A 239 0.78 -22.10 20.12
N ASP A 240 0.65 -22.85 21.21
CA ASP A 240 0.57 -22.32 22.57
C ASP A 240 1.93 -22.28 23.28
N TYR A 241 2.88 -23.10 22.82
CA TYR A 241 4.21 -23.20 23.42
C TYR A 241 5.18 -22.21 22.78
N PRO A 242 5.86 -21.37 23.57
CA PRO A 242 6.82 -20.37 23.06
C PRO A 242 7.90 -20.94 22.15
N SER A 243 8.39 -22.18 22.42
CA SER A 243 9.37 -22.85 21.55
C SER A 243 8.84 -23.17 20.16
N HIS A 244 7.59 -23.64 20.05
CA HIS A 244 6.95 -23.92 18.78
C HIS A 244 6.65 -22.63 18.00
N ILE A 245 6.14 -21.59 18.71
CA ILE A 245 5.93 -20.26 18.10
C ILE A 245 7.24 -19.72 17.52
N LYS A 246 8.34 -19.82 18.29
CA LYS A 246 9.67 -19.39 17.86
C LYS A 246 10.09 -20.12 16.57
N SER A 247 10.01 -21.45 16.55
CA SER A 247 10.35 -22.27 15.38
C SER A 247 9.48 -21.92 14.17
N THR A 248 8.18 -21.68 14.37
CA THR A 248 7.24 -21.27 13.31
C THR A 248 7.59 -19.90 12.73
N LEU A 249 8.11 -18.98 13.54
CA LEU A 249 8.46 -17.62 13.11
C LEU A 249 9.87 -17.53 12.51
N GLU A 250 10.76 -18.48 12.77
CA GLU A 250 12.18 -18.43 12.42
C GLU A 250 12.40 -18.10 10.93
N LYS A 251 11.79 -18.87 10.03
CA LYS A 251 11.90 -18.63 8.57
C LYS A 251 11.38 -17.25 8.14
N ALA A 252 10.38 -16.72 8.84
CA ALA A 252 9.86 -15.40 8.55
C ALA A 252 10.81 -14.30 9.03
N HIS A 253 11.46 -14.50 10.17
CA HIS A 253 12.48 -13.60 10.70
C HIS A 253 13.70 -13.56 9.77
N ASP A 254 14.18 -14.73 9.35
CA ASP A 254 15.32 -14.86 8.43
C ASP A 254 15.05 -14.13 7.12
N GLU A 255 13.89 -14.41 6.47
CA GLU A 255 13.53 -13.76 5.21
C GLU A 255 13.43 -12.24 5.32
N LEU A 256 12.84 -11.72 6.40
CA LEU A 256 12.73 -10.26 6.62
C LEU A 256 14.08 -9.61 6.93
N THR A 257 14.98 -10.34 7.57
CA THR A 257 16.35 -9.89 7.85
C THR A 257 17.21 -9.91 6.60
N GLU A 258 17.21 -10.99 5.83
CA GLU A 258 17.92 -11.12 4.55
C GLU A 258 17.50 -10.05 3.54
N LYS A 259 16.19 -9.72 3.50
CA LYS A 259 15.66 -8.66 2.64
C LYS A 259 15.85 -7.24 3.20
N GLY A 260 16.54 -7.08 4.34
CA GLY A 260 16.87 -5.79 4.94
C GLY A 260 15.69 -5.02 5.55
N PHE A 261 14.55 -5.67 5.77
CA PHE A 261 13.43 -5.05 6.48
C PHE A 261 13.68 -4.99 7.99
N LEU A 262 14.30 -6.04 8.56
CA LEU A 262 14.78 -6.11 9.92
C LEU A 262 16.31 -6.05 9.93
N SER A 263 16.91 -5.48 10.98
CA SER A 263 18.34 -5.55 11.23
C SER A 263 18.70 -6.72 12.16
N SER A 264 17.85 -7.02 13.13
CA SER A 264 17.96 -8.22 13.97
C SER A 264 16.63 -8.54 14.67
N VAL A 265 16.54 -9.78 15.15
CA VAL A 265 15.44 -10.27 15.98
C VAL A 265 16.03 -10.96 17.20
N ASP A 266 15.69 -10.51 18.39
CA ASP A 266 16.18 -11.08 19.65
C ASP A 266 15.01 -11.62 20.47
N TYR A 267 15.26 -12.70 21.20
CA TYR A 267 14.32 -13.30 22.12
C TYR A 267 14.82 -13.07 23.55
N GLU A 268 14.05 -12.35 24.34
CA GLU A 268 14.38 -12.00 25.73
C GLU A 268 13.37 -12.62 26.68
N LYS A 269 13.85 -12.95 27.91
CA LYS A 269 12.95 -13.31 28.99
C LYS A 269 12.26 -12.05 29.51
N ALA A 270 10.92 -12.07 29.61
CA ALA A 270 10.19 -10.99 30.23
C ALA A 270 10.12 -11.19 31.76
N ARG A 271 9.94 -10.10 32.51
CA ARG A 271 9.59 -10.18 33.93
C ARG A 271 8.26 -10.93 34.06
N GLY A 272 8.22 -12.05 34.77
CA GLY A 272 7.02 -12.90 34.90
C GLY A 272 7.05 -14.19 34.07
N GLY A 273 8.17 -14.54 33.38
CA GLY A 273 8.39 -15.85 32.75
C GLY A 273 7.89 -15.97 31.30
N GLU A 274 7.06 -15.07 30.79
CA GLU A 274 6.68 -15.04 29.38
C GLU A 274 7.79 -14.40 28.53
N GLY A 275 8.24 -15.10 27.49
CA GLY A 275 9.22 -14.57 26.54
C GLY A 275 8.68 -13.41 25.72
N LYS A 276 9.54 -12.45 25.37
CA LYS A 276 9.25 -11.38 24.42
C LYS A 276 10.18 -11.44 23.23
N ILE A 277 9.72 -10.91 22.10
CA ILE A 277 10.49 -10.74 20.87
C ILE A 277 10.80 -9.26 20.72
N VAL A 278 12.06 -8.96 20.42
CA VAL A 278 12.55 -7.61 20.15
C VAL A 278 12.95 -7.53 18.68
N TYR A 279 12.19 -6.77 17.91
CA TYR A 279 12.48 -6.47 16.51
C TYR A 279 13.29 -5.18 16.43
N ARG A 280 14.43 -5.21 15.75
CA ARG A 280 15.20 -4.00 15.43
C ARG A 280 15.08 -3.68 13.95
N PHE A 281 14.83 -2.42 13.65
CA PHE A 281 14.71 -1.93 12.29
C PHE A 281 16.02 -1.27 11.85
N PRO A 282 16.40 -1.40 10.57
CA PRO A 282 17.54 -0.67 10.03
C PRO A 282 17.38 0.82 10.30
N ARG A 283 18.40 1.45 10.85
CA ARG A 283 18.43 2.90 10.94
C ARG A 283 18.46 3.44 9.51
N LYS A 284 17.52 4.30 9.14
CA LYS A 284 17.76 5.17 7.98
C LYS A 284 19.02 5.93 8.34
N LEU A 285 20.10 5.71 7.60
CA LEU A 285 21.28 6.56 7.68
C LEU A 285 20.80 7.99 7.43
N SER A 286 20.55 8.73 8.50
CA SER A 286 20.51 10.18 8.40
C SER A 286 21.96 10.55 8.06
N ASN A 287 22.23 11.06 6.86
CA ASN A 287 23.49 11.65 6.50
C ASN A 287 23.79 12.84 7.45
N ARG A 288 24.21 12.51 8.67
CA ARG A 288 24.88 13.38 9.61
C ARG A 288 26.19 12.69 9.98
N SER A 289 27.07 12.53 9.03
CA SER A 289 28.49 12.34 9.30
C SER A 289 29.22 13.62 8.93
N LYS A 290 29.74 14.27 9.94
CA LYS A 290 30.88 15.17 9.78
C LYS A 290 31.98 14.35 9.14
N THR A 291 32.23 14.57 7.88
CA THR A 291 33.29 13.91 7.11
C THR A 291 34.63 14.45 7.56
N LYS A 292 35.44 13.58 8.16
CA LYS A 292 36.91 13.65 7.97
C LYS A 292 37.23 12.72 6.80
N GLU A 293 38.06 13.22 5.95
CA GLU A 293 38.46 12.72 4.65
C GLU A 293 38.96 11.26 4.65
N SER A 294 38.45 10.46 3.77
CA SER A 294 39.21 9.45 3.00
C SER A 294 38.36 9.01 1.78
N GLY A 295 38.99 9.05 0.60
CA GLY A 295 38.33 8.97 -0.69
C GLY A 295 37.61 7.65 -0.95
N VAL A 296 36.40 7.78 -1.47
CA VAL A 296 35.71 6.76 -2.26
C VAL A 296 35.03 7.47 -3.42
N GLU A 297 35.29 7.01 -4.61
CA GLU A 297 34.80 7.50 -5.91
C GLU A 297 33.26 7.66 -5.90
N LEU A 298 32.83 8.86 -6.30
CA LEU A 298 31.44 9.20 -6.56
C LEU A 298 31.03 8.60 -7.92
N LEU A 299 30.07 7.70 -7.92
CA LEU A 299 29.35 7.32 -9.13
C LEU A 299 28.62 8.53 -9.72
N PRO A 300 28.54 8.67 -11.05
CA PRO A 300 28.09 9.89 -11.72
C PRO A 300 26.64 10.21 -11.39
N GLN A 301 26.41 11.39 -10.84
CA GLN A 301 25.07 11.97 -10.63
C GLN A 301 24.45 12.30 -11.99
N ASN A 302 23.26 11.77 -12.25
CA ASN A 302 22.53 12.00 -13.48
C ASN A 302 22.17 13.50 -13.61
N LYS A 303 22.46 14.12 -14.76
CA LYS A 303 22.19 15.54 -15.06
C LYS A 303 20.75 15.95 -14.78
N GLU A 304 19.78 15.08 -15.06
CA GLU A 304 18.34 15.33 -14.84
C GLU A 304 17.95 15.55 -13.37
N SER A 305 18.63 14.89 -12.42
CA SER A 305 18.35 15.08 -10.98
C SER A 305 18.80 16.45 -10.50
N ASN A 306 19.92 16.97 -11.02
CA ASN A 306 20.43 18.29 -10.67
C ASN A 306 19.57 19.42 -11.24
N ASP A 307 19.02 19.24 -12.43
CA ASP A 307 18.12 20.21 -13.06
C ASP A 307 16.79 20.30 -12.30
N LEU A 308 16.25 19.16 -11.86
CA LEU A 308 15.02 19.12 -11.06
C LEU A 308 15.20 19.82 -9.70
N LEU A 309 16.36 19.63 -9.04
CA LEU A 309 16.67 20.32 -7.79
C LEU A 309 16.73 21.84 -7.98
N LYS A 310 17.37 22.31 -9.05
CA LYS A 310 17.41 23.73 -9.40
C LYS A 310 16.02 24.30 -9.65
N LEU A 311 15.19 23.60 -10.40
CA LEU A 311 13.80 24.01 -10.68
C LEU A 311 12.97 24.21 -9.41
N LEU A 312 13.17 23.37 -8.41
CA LEU A 312 12.49 23.47 -7.10
C LEU A 312 13.08 24.63 -6.26
N GLU A 313 14.40 24.80 -6.26
CA GLU A 313 15.09 25.86 -5.52
C GLU A 313 14.73 27.26 -6.07
N GLU A 314 14.63 27.43 -7.38
CA GLU A 314 14.19 28.66 -8.05
C GLU A 314 12.76 29.09 -7.66
N ARG A 315 11.94 28.14 -7.22
CA ARG A 315 10.56 28.39 -6.75
C ARG A 315 10.45 28.50 -5.23
N GLY A 316 11.60 28.69 -4.55
CA GLY A 316 11.69 28.96 -3.12
C GLY A 316 11.69 27.71 -2.23
N ILE A 317 11.76 26.51 -2.80
CA ILE A 317 11.95 25.28 -2.01
C ILE A 317 13.39 25.18 -1.54
N THR A 318 13.61 25.02 -0.24
CA THR A 318 14.98 24.89 0.29
C THR A 318 15.66 23.64 -0.24
N LYS A 319 16.97 23.68 -0.49
CA LYS A 319 17.76 22.57 -1.03
C LYS A 319 17.55 21.24 -0.30
N ARG A 320 17.35 21.30 1.02
CA ARG A 320 17.05 20.12 1.84
C ARG A 320 15.69 19.51 1.49
N ILE A 321 14.68 20.34 1.34
CA ILE A 321 13.31 19.91 0.99
C ILE A 321 13.28 19.45 -0.46
N ALA A 322 13.92 20.17 -1.39
CA ALA A 322 14.01 19.78 -2.80
C ALA A 322 14.62 18.37 -2.96
N LYS A 323 15.73 18.06 -2.26
CA LYS A 323 16.30 16.71 -2.24
C LYS A 323 15.33 15.66 -1.69
N THR A 324 14.58 15.97 -0.65
CA THR A 324 13.60 15.06 -0.07
C THR A 324 12.47 14.78 -1.06
N LEU A 325 11.95 15.82 -1.73
CA LEU A 325 10.89 15.69 -2.74
C LEU A 325 11.38 14.89 -3.94
N ALA A 326 12.55 15.19 -4.49
CA ALA A 326 13.14 14.47 -5.62
C ALA A 326 13.41 12.98 -5.33
N ASN A 327 13.71 12.62 -4.07
CA ASN A 327 13.93 11.24 -3.66
C ASN A 327 12.62 10.48 -3.32
N THR A 328 11.53 11.20 -3.07
CA THR A 328 10.27 10.60 -2.59
C THR A 328 9.23 10.48 -3.69
N TYR A 329 9.21 11.43 -4.63
CA TYR A 329 8.21 11.53 -5.69
C TYR A 329 8.84 11.36 -7.06
N SER A 330 8.04 10.90 -8.06
CA SER A 330 8.55 10.74 -9.42
C SER A 330 8.85 12.08 -10.08
N THR A 331 9.88 12.11 -10.93
CA THR A 331 10.25 13.30 -11.72
C THR A 331 9.08 13.87 -12.51
N SER A 332 8.24 13.00 -13.09
CA SER A 332 7.05 13.40 -13.84
C SER A 332 6.01 14.08 -12.93
N GLN A 333 5.74 13.54 -11.75
CA GLN A 333 4.82 14.14 -10.78
C GLN A 333 5.31 15.53 -10.34
N ILE A 334 6.60 15.67 -10.04
CA ILE A 334 7.17 16.95 -9.63
C ILE A 334 7.10 17.97 -10.77
N LYS A 335 7.43 17.58 -12.01
CA LYS A 335 7.35 18.46 -13.18
C LYS A 335 5.93 18.97 -13.42
N VAL A 336 4.93 18.07 -13.38
CA VAL A 336 3.52 18.47 -13.51
C VAL A 336 3.11 19.49 -12.45
N GLN A 337 3.51 19.30 -11.19
CA GLN A 337 3.18 20.24 -10.12
C GLN A 337 3.94 21.57 -10.25
N ILE A 338 5.14 21.55 -10.79
CA ILE A 338 5.90 22.77 -11.14
C ILE A 338 5.18 23.55 -12.22
N ASP A 339 4.77 22.89 -13.31
CA ASP A 339 4.08 23.54 -14.43
C ASP A 339 2.72 24.13 -13.98
N VAL A 340 1.96 23.39 -13.16
CA VAL A 340 0.70 23.89 -12.56
C VAL A 340 0.96 25.08 -11.65
N PHE A 341 2.02 25.04 -10.83
CA PHE A 341 2.40 26.14 -9.96
C PHE A 341 2.77 27.41 -10.77
N ASP A 342 3.54 27.25 -11.84
CA ASP A 342 3.95 28.37 -12.70
C ASP A 342 2.74 28.97 -13.43
N LEU A 343 1.78 28.15 -13.88
CA LEU A 343 0.52 28.62 -14.46
C LEU A 343 -0.31 29.41 -13.43
N LEU A 344 -0.48 28.89 -12.22
CA LEU A 344 -1.21 29.59 -11.16
C LEU A 344 -0.54 30.89 -10.74
N LYS A 345 0.78 30.93 -10.75
CA LYS A 345 1.57 32.13 -10.45
C LYS A 345 1.44 33.20 -11.55
N SER A 346 1.49 32.79 -12.82
CA SER A 346 1.28 33.70 -13.98
C SER A 346 -0.12 34.30 -14.00
N ASN A 347 -1.13 33.52 -13.62
CA ASN A 347 -2.53 33.95 -13.50
C ASN A 347 -2.82 34.73 -12.21
N LYS A 348 -1.79 35.06 -11.40
CA LYS A 348 -1.92 35.79 -10.13
C LYS A 348 -2.95 35.13 -9.19
N SER A 349 -3.04 33.81 -9.19
CA SER A 349 -3.99 33.07 -8.36
C SER A 349 -3.79 33.31 -6.86
N PRO A 350 -4.85 33.59 -6.08
CA PRO A 350 -4.76 33.79 -4.64
C PRO A 350 -4.24 32.53 -3.91
N LEU A 351 -4.32 31.35 -4.50
CA LEU A 351 -3.84 30.08 -3.92
C LEU A 351 -2.32 30.07 -3.71
N VAL A 352 -1.55 30.75 -4.57
CA VAL A 352 -0.09 30.79 -4.51
C VAL A 352 0.46 32.10 -3.96
N SER A 353 -0.39 33.08 -3.62
CA SER A 353 0.03 34.43 -3.25
C SER A 353 0.65 34.53 -1.85
N LYS A 354 0.08 33.82 -0.85
CA LYS A 354 0.50 33.94 0.56
C LYS A 354 1.77 33.17 0.91
N ASN A 355 1.93 31.96 0.37
CA ASN A 355 3.08 31.10 0.62
C ASN A 355 3.37 30.22 -0.60
N PRO A 356 4.03 30.77 -1.65
CA PRO A 356 4.29 30.04 -2.89
C PRO A 356 5.04 28.73 -2.69
N ALA A 357 6.14 28.74 -1.95
CA ALA A 357 6.97 27.56 -1.71
C ALA A 357 6.23 26.49 -0.90
N GLY A 358 5.46 26.90 0.10
CA GLY A 358 4.62 26.00 0.90
C GLY A 358 3.51 25.36 0.07
N PHE A 359 2.89 26.11 -0.84
CA PHE A 359 1.90 25.59 -1.77
C PHE A 359 2.50 24.53 -2.70
N LEU A 360 3.62 24.85 -3.38
CA LEU A 360 4.28 23.92 -4.29
C LEU A 360 4.70 22.64 -3.59
N ARG A 361 5.30 22.76 -2.41
CA ARG A 361 5.66 21.61 -1.58
C ARG A 361 4.44 20.73 -1.30
N LYS A 362 3.36 21.32 -0.83
CA LYS A 362 2.12 20.61 -0.47
C LYS A 362 1.45 19.98 -1.69
N ALA A 363 1.46 20.67 -2.83
CA ALA A 363 0.95 20.14 -4.09
C ALA A 363 1.69 18.88 -4.56
N ILE A 364 3.02 18.84 -4.38
CA ILE A 364 3.83 17.65 -4.67
C ILE A 364 3.56 16.53 -3.65
N GLU A 365 3.51 16.85 -2.35
CA GLU A 365 3.31 15.89 -1.27
C GLU A 365 1.90 15.24 -1.31
N GLU A 366 0.87 16.02 -1.62
CA GLU A 366 -0.53 15.59 -1.65
C GLU A 366 -1.02 15.21 -3.07
N GLY A 367 -0.23 15.51 -4.12
CA GLY A 367 -0.56 15.18 -5.51
C GLY A 367 -1.80 15.93 -6.00
N TYR A 368 -1.79 17.26 -5.93
CA TYR A 368 -2.94 18.08 -6.31
C TYR A 368 -3.34 17.83 -7.77
N GLN A 369 -4.65 17.76 -8.00
CA GLN A 369 -5.20 17.64 -9.36
C GLN A 369 -4.90 18.90 -10.16
N PRO A 370 -4.37 18.76 -11.39
CA PRO A 370 -4.17 19.91 -12.28
C PRO A 370 -5.50 20.60 -12.59
N PRO A 371 -5.57 21.93 -12.56
CA PRO A 371 -6.78 22.64 -12.94
C PRO A 371 -7.13 22.39 -14.41
N LYS A 372 -8.42 22.51 -14.74
CA LYS A 372 -8.93 22.25 -16.08
C LYS A 372 -8.20 23.05 -17.18
N GLU A 373 -7.84 24.30 -16.88
CA GLU A 373 -7.06 25.16 -17.76
C GLU A 373 -5.71 24.57 -18.16
N TYR A 374 -5.03 23.89 -17.21
CA TYR A 374 -3.77 23.20 -17.49
C TYR A 374 -3.98 21.99 -18.39
N LEU A 375 -5.02 21.19 -18.14
CA LEU A 375 -5.36 20.02 -18.96
C LEU A 375 -5.72 20.43 -20.40
N ASP A 376 -6.50 21.49 -20.56
CA ASP A 376 -6.86 22.04 -21.88
C ASP A 376 -5.63 22.56 -22.64
N GLN A 377 -4.64 23.13 -21.94
CA GLN A 377 -3.37 23.56 -22.56
C GLN A 377 -2.51 22.37 -22.99
N GLN A 378 -2.43 21.31 -22.18
CA GLN A 378 -1.70 20.09 -22.55
C GLN A 378 -2.33 19.40 -23.76
N ASP A 379 -3.65 19.28 -23.80
CA ASP A 379 -4.37 18.72 -24.94
C ASP A 379 -4.13 19.50 -26.26
N ARG A 380 -3.99 20.82 -26.18
CA ARG A 380 -3.64 21.65 -27.35
C ARG A 380 -2.20 21.39 -27.80
N LYS A 381 -1.24 21.37 -26.89
CA LYS A 381 0.17 21.07 -27.20
C LYS A 381 0.34 19.69 -27.82
N ASP A 382 -0.34 18.68 -27.27
CA ASP A 382 -0.30 17.32 -27.83
C ASP A 382 -0.89 17.22 -29.22
N LYS A 383 -1.95 18.00 -29.51
CA LYS A 383 -2.55 18.08 -30.86
C LYS A 383 -1.62 18.79 -31.86
N GLU A 384 -0.93 19.83 -31.42
CA GLU A 384 0.05 20.56 -32.24
C GLU A 384 1.26 19.66 -32.55
N GLN A 385 1.84 19.00 -31.53
CA GLN A 385 2.96 18.08 -31.69
C GLN A 385 2.62 16.93 -32.64
N LYS A 386 1.43 16.34 -32.53
CA LYS A 386 0.97 15.31 -33.45
C LYS A 386 0.80 15.80 -34.88
N LYS A 387 0.47 17.09 -35.07
CA LYS A 387 0.40 17.69 -36.42
C LYS A 387 1.81 17.88 -36.99
N GLU A 388 2.74 18.39 -36.22
CA GLU A 388 4.14 18.57 -36.61
C GLU A 388 4.81 17.24 -36.94
N ASP A 389 4.67 16.21 -36.09
CA ASP A 389 5.18 14.86 -36.36
C ASP A 389 4.59 14.24 -37.63
N ARG A 390 3.31 14.53 -37.93
CA ARG A 390 2.64 14.07 -39.18
C ARG A 390 3.22 14.79 -40.39
N GLN A 391 3.50 16.07 -40.26
CA GLN A 391 4.06 16.91 -41.35
C GLN A 391 5.53 16.53 -41.61
N GLU A 392 6.34 16.27 -40.58
CA GLU A 392 7.71 15.75 -40.71
C GLU A 392 7.75 14.38 -41.38
N ARG A 393 6.84 13.47 -41.05
CA ARG A 393 6.74 12.14 -41.68
C ARG A 393 6.32 12.25 -43.14
N TRP A 394 5.55 13.27 -43.53
CA TRP A 394 5.17 13.51 -44.88
C TRP A 394 6.31 14.10 -45.73
N LEU A 395 7.16 14.94 -45.13
CA LEU A 395 8.33 15.53 -45.78
C LEU A 395 9.51 14.54 -45.94
N LYS A 396 9.52 13.44 -45.17
CA LYS A 396 10.54 12.38 -45.26
C LYS A 396 10.14 11.21 -46.17
N ARG A 397 9.01 11.31 -46.88
CA ARG A 397 8.57 10.38 -47.93
C ARG A 397 8.72 11.00 -49.30
#